data_0f948661a419f9198a1183ab0f053dae
#
_entry.id   0f948661a419f9198a1183ab0f053dae
#
_cell.length_a   1.000
_cell.length_b   1.000
_cell.length_c   1.000
_cell.angle_alpha   90.00
_cell.angle_beta   90.00
_cell.angle_gamma   90.00
#
_symmetry.space_group_name_H-M   'P 1'
#
loop_
_entity.id
_entity.type
_entity.pdbx_description
1 polymer ?
#
loop_
_entity_poly.entity_id
_entity_poly.type
_entity_poly.pdbx_seq_one_letter_code
_entity_poly.pdbx_strand_id
1 'polypeptide(L)'
;MADYRQMWIDLGMDVEKHDMLGAVLPDMFQQVYLLQDQRPQGMNYFDAVVADIHGIRPAELVQHRQNGGKVFGTFCVYVPDEIIIAAGGIATGLCGGSQFWVPGGETVLPLNTCSLIKASIGARLDKTCPFFRIPDLYIGETTCDGKKKAWEILAQDAPVYVMDLPQMKRRQDVEAWENEIKLLLQKVEEVSGHKVTPESLDRSIKLINNKRKALARLYNTRKNSPVPISGKDALLISQIAFYDDPERFANMTNALCDELEASVQKGEGVLPKNAPRILITGTPMAVPN
;
A
#
# COMPACT_ATOMS: atom_id res chain seq x y z
N MET A 1 23.76 5.47 4.11
CA MET A 1 22.33 5.31 4.48
C MET A 1 22.05 6.27 5.63
N ALA A 2 20.93 7.00 5.59
CA ALA A 2 20.53 7.80 6.73
C ALA A 2 20.26 6.88 7.93
N ASP A 3 20.57 7.36 9.14
CA ASP A 3 20.28 6.60 10.35
C ASP A 3 18.83 6.89 10.79
N TYR A 4 17.95 5.94 10.57
CA TYR A 4 16.54 6.03 10.97
C TYR A 4 16.26 5.45 12.36
N ARG A 5 17.28 4.95 13.05
CA ARG A 5 17.10 4.21 14.32
C ARG A 5 16.41 5.05 15.39
N GLN A 6 16.80 6.34 15.50
CA GLN A 6 16.13 7.23 16.46
C GLN A 6 14.65 7.45 16.12
N MET A 7 14.29 7.62 14.84
CA MET A 7 12.90 7.71 14.41
C MET A 7 12.10 6.46 14.81
N TRP A 8 12.66 5.27 14.63
CA TRP A 8 11.98 4.02 15.03
C TRP A 8 11.79 3.92 16.54
N ILE A 9 12.77 4.35 17.33
CA ILE A 9 12.65 4.43 18.80
C ILE A 9 11.54 5.40 19.20
N ASP A 10 11.50 6.60 18.62
CA ASP A 10 10.51 7.62 18.89
C ASP A 10 9.07 7.18 18.52
N LEU A 11 8.94 6.33 17.49
CA LEU A 11 7.70 5.67 17.13
C LEU A 11 7.29 4.52 18.06
N GLY A 12 8.13 4.19 19.06
CA GLY A 12 7.90 3.10 20.00
C GLY A 12 7.98 1.72 19.34
N MET A 13 8.87 1.58 18.35
CA MET A 13 9.13 0.28 17.72
C MET A 13 10.00 -0.60 18.60
N ASP A 14 9.82 -1.92 18.46
CA ASP A 14 10.77 -2.91 18.94
C ASP A 14 11.92 -3.00 17.93
N VAL A 15 12.97 -2.21 18.18
CA VAL A 15 14.09 -2.08 17.24
C VAL A 15 14.97 -3.34 17.19
N GLU A 16 15.02 -4.13 18.25
CA GLU A 16 15.77 -5.39 18.24
C GLU A 16 15.09 -6.41 17.31
N LYS A 17 13.77 -6.57 17.46
CA LYS A 17 12.97 -7.42 16.58
C LYS A 17 12.92 -6.88 15.15
N HIS A 18 12.91 -5.55 14.97
CA HIS A 18 13.00 -4.92 13.66
C HIS A 18 14.35 -5.22 12.97
N ASP A 19 15.46 -5.19 13.71
CA ASP A 19 16.79 -5.49 13.16
C ASP A 19 16.87 -6.94 12.66
N MET A 20 16.17 -7.89 13.30
CA MET A 20 16.04 -9.27 12.79
C MET A 20 15.34 -9.32 11.43
N LEU A 21 14.26 -8.56 11.25
CA LEU A 21 13.59 -8.44 9.96
C LEU A 21 14.52 -7.78 8.93
N GLY A 22 15.18 -6.68 9.30
CA GLY A 22 16.11 -5.94 8.46
C GLY A 22 17.31 -6.77 7.98
N ALA A 23 17.74 -7.76 8.75
CA ALA A 23 18.80 -8.66 8.36
C ALA A 23 18.42 -9.65 7.24
N VAL A 24 17.13 -9.99 7.12
CA VAL A 24 16.63 -10.98 6.14
C VAL A 24 16.15 -10.30 4.84
N LEU A 25 15.62 -9.08 4.93
CA LEU A 25 15.01 -8.39 3.80
C LEU A 25 15.92 -8.23 2.57
N PRO A 26 17.22 -7.83 2.70
CA PRO A 26 18.09 -7.65 1.54
C PRO A 26 18.27 -8.93 0.72
N ASP A 27 18.51 -10.06 1.39
CA ASP A 27 18.69 -11.35 0.74
C ASP A 27 17.39 -11.80 0.04
N MET A 28 16.26 -11.61 0.69
CA MET A 28 14.95 -11.91 0.12
C MET A 28 14.70 -11.06 -1.15
N PHE A 29 14.93 -9.75 -1.10
CA PHE A 29 14.78 -8.88 -2.26
C PHE A 29 15.73 -9.25 -3.39
N GLN A 30 16.98 -9.55 -3.07
CA GLN A 30 17.93 -10.00 -4.06
C GLN A 30 17.43 -11.26 -4.80
N GLN A 31 17.03 -12.28 -4.05
CA GLN A 31 16.59 -13.56 -4.63
C GLN A 31 15.29 -13.45 -5.40
N VAL A 32 14.34 -12.67 -4.90
CA VAL A 32 12.99 -12.59 -5.50
C VAL A 32 12.97 -11.65 -6.69
N TYR A 33 13.59 -10.48 -6.58
CA TYR A 33 13.44 -9.41 -7.57
C TYR A 33 14.71 -9.13 -8.36
N LEU A 34 15.87 -8.97 -7.71
CA LEU A 34 17.04 -8.40 -8.36
C LEU A 34 17.78 -9.41 -9.28
N LEU A 35 17.69 -10.71 -9.00
CA LEU A 35 18.32 -11.76 -9.81
C LEU A 35 17.52 -12.14 -11.06
N GLN A 36 16.63 -11.28 -11.54
CA GLN A 36 15.94 -11.48 -12.81
C GLN A 36 16.80 -10.96 -13.97
N ASP A 37 16.86 -11.71 -15.08
CA ASP A 37 17.51 -11.29 -16.31
C ASP A 37 16.69 -10.21 -17.03
N GLN A 38 17.39 -9.34 -17.77
CA GLN A 38 16.77 -8.38 -18.71
C GLN A 38 15.73 -7.43 -18.07
N ARG A 39 15.92 -7.06 -16.82
CA ARG A 39 15.03 -6.09 -16.16
C ARG A 39 15.13 -4.70 -16.79
N PRO A 40 14.01 -3.97 -16.97
CA PRO A 40 14.02 -2.58 -17.41
C PRO A 40 14.81 -1.69 -16.44
N GLN A 41 15.50 -0.66 -16.96
CA GLN A 41 16.28 0.28 -16.13
C GLN A 41 15.37 1.12 -15.21
N GLY A 42 14.16 1.44 -15.66
CA GLY A 42 13.16 2.15 -14.85
C GLY A 42 12.78 1.44 -13.56
N MET A 43 13.12 0.15 -13.40
CA MET A 43 12.93 -0.60 -12.15
C MET A 43 13.85 -0.11 -11.03
N ASN A 44 14.96 0.55 -11.32
CA ASN A 44 15.91 1.05 -10.29
C ASN A 44 15.23 1.93 -9.24
N TYR A 45 14.25 2.73 -9.63
CA TYR A 45 13.48 3.53 -8.69
C TYR A 45 12.70 2.66 -7.69
N PHE A 46 11.97 1.68 -8.19
CA PHE A 46 11.13 0.80 -7.37
C PHE A 46 11.98 -0.10 -6.48
N ASP A 47 13.14 -0.54 -6.96
CA ASP A 47 14.12 -1.28 -6.18
C ASP A 47 14.66 -0.43 -5.02
N ALA A 48 14.98 0.84 -5.27
CA ALA A 48 15.42 1.75 -4.21
C ALA A 48 14.34 2.00 -3.16
N VAL A 49 13.07 2.18 -3.58
CA VAL A 49 11.94 2.38 -2.66
C VAL A 49 11.74 1.16 -1.76
N VAL A 50 11.84 -0.05 -2.30
CA VAL A 50 11.63 -1.26 -1.50
C VAL A 50 12.86 -1.62 -0.65
N ALA A 51 14.07 -1.33 -1.12
CA ALA A 51 15.28 -1.54 -0.34
C ALA A 51 15.34 -0.65 0.92
N ASP A 52 14.68 0.51 0.88
CA ASP A 52 14.58 1.46 1.99
C ASP A 52 13.13 1.58 2.53
N ILE A 53 12.36 0.50 2.48
CA ILE A 53 10.92 0.50 2.79
C ILE A 53 10.59 1.05 4.18
N HIS A 54 11.47 0.87 5.17
CA HIS A 54 11.29 1.37 6.54
C HIS A 54 12.05 2.69 6.82
N GLY A 55 12.61 3.33 5.80
CA GLY A 55 13.43 4.54 5.90
C GLY A 55 12.76 5.79 5.33
N ILE A 56 13.02 6.11 4.05
CA ILE A 56 12.64 7.39 3.43
C ILE A 56 11.15 7.68 3.57
N ARG A 57 10.28 6.77 3.13
CA ARG A 57 8.84 7.03 3.15
C ARG A 57 8.28 7.18 4.57
N PRO A 58 8.57 6.32 5.55
CA PRO A 58 8.27 6.57 6.96
C PRO A 58 8.76 7.91 7.47
N ALA A 59 9.98 8.34 7.11
CA ALA A 59 10.52 9.64 7.51
C ALA A 59 9.71 10.82 6.93
N GLU A 60 9.28 10.74 5.66
CA GLU A 60 8.38 11.72 5.04
C GLU A 60 7.04 11.81 5.81
N LEU A 61 6.47 10.68 6.20
CA LEU A 61 5.22 10.63 6.96
C LEU A 61 5.37 11.24 8.37
N VAL A 62 6.48 10.92 9.04
CA VAL A 62 6.82 11.50 10.35
C VAL A 62 7.01 13.01 10.25
N GLN A 63 7.75 13.48 9.23
CA GLN A 63 7.95 14.91 8.98
C GLN A 63 6.63 15.63 8.71
N HIS A 64 5.71 15.01 7.95
CA HIS A 64 4.37 15.56 7.73
C HIS A 64 3.62 15.76 9.03
N ARG A 65 3.66 14.78 9.94
CA ARG A 65 3.04 14.89 11.28
C ARG A 65 3.70 15.96 12.15
N GLN A 66 5.02 16.07 12.14
CA GLN A 66 5.75 17.11 12.87
C GLN A 66 5.39 18.52 12.39
N ASN A 67 5.04 18.65 11.11
CA ASN A 67 4.55 19.91 10.53
C ASN A 67 3.04 20.16 10.79
N GLY A 68 2.39 19.36 11.64
CA GLY A 68 0.98 19.51 12.01
C GLY A 68 0.00 18.75 11.10
N GLY A 69 0.49 18.08 10.06
CA GLY A 69 -0.33 17.23 9.19
C GLY A 69 -0.77 15.93 9.86
N LYS A 70 -1.65 15.18 9.20
CA LYS A 70 -2.17 13.88 9.68
C LYS A 70 -1.92 12.77 8.69
N VAL A 71 -1.64 11.58 9.21
CA VAL A 71 -1.45 10.35 8.43
C VAL A 71 -2.59 9.38 8.72
N PHE A 72 -3.18 8.85 7.67
CA PHE A 72 -4.28 7.91 7.72
C PHE A 72 -3.81 6.55 7.17
N GLY A 73 -3.91 5.52 7.99
CA GLY A 73 -3.58 4.16 7.59
C GLY A 73 -4.81 3.46 7.01
N THR A 74 -4.71 2.94 5.77
CA THR A 74 -5.83 2.32 5.07
C THR A 74 -5.55 0.85 4.78
N PHE A 75 -6.56 -0.02 4.90
CA PHE A 75 -6.36 -1.47 4.73
C PHE A 75 -6.86 -2.00 3.39
N CYS A 76 -7.58 -1.20 2.61
CA CYS A 76 -8.09 -1.63 1.32
C CYS A 76 -8.38 -0.44 0.38
N VAL A 77 -8.58 -0.77 -0.89
CA VAL A 77 -8.91 0.19 -1.97
C VAL A 77 -10.30 0.83 -1.85
N TYR A 78 -11.11 0.40 -0.89
CA TYR A 78 -12.43 1.01 -0.64
C TYR A 78 -12.35 2.38 0.02
N VAL A 79 -11.26 2.67 0.71
CA VAL A 79 -11.02 3.99 1.31
C VAL A 79 -10.60 4.96 0.21
N PRO A 80 -11.35 6.04 -0.04
CA PRO A 80 -10.98 7.00 -1.08
C PRO A 80 -9.84 7.90 -0.58
N ASP A 81 -8.63 7.66 -1.06
CA ASP A 81 -7.44 8.48 -0.77
C ASP A 81 -7.70 9.97 -1.08
N GLU A 82 -8.58 10.25 -2.04
CA GLU A 82 -8.95 11.59 -2.48
C GLU A 82 -9.48 12.46 -1.35
N ILE A 83 -10.30 11.90 -0.46
CA ILE A 83 -10.88 12.63 0.68
C ILE A 83 -9.78 12.98 1.68
N ILE A 84 -8.90 12.04 1.97
CA ILE A 84 -7.78 12.22 2.91
C ILE A 84 -6.84 13.31 2.41
N ILE A 85 -6.45 13.23 1.14
CA ILE A 85 -5.54 14.20 0.50
C ILE A 85 -6.21 15.59 0.41
N ALA A 86 -7.51 15.65 0.08
CA ALA A 86 -8.25 16.90 0.00
C ALA A 86 -8.32 17.64 1.34
N ALA A 87 -8.29 16.91 2.46
CA ALA A 87 -8.21 17.43 3.81
C ALA A 87 -6.75 17.70 4.28
N GLY A 88 -5.76 17.67 3.37
CA GLY A 88 -4.36 17.90 3.70
C GLY A 88 -3.66 16.74 4.42
N GLY A 89 -4.29 15.57 4.47
CA GLY A 89 -3.71 14.35 5.05
C GLY A 89 -2.91 13.53 4.05
N ILE A 90 -2.18 12.53 4.55
CA ILE A 90 -1.53 11.52 3.72
C ILE A 90 -2.19 10.16 3.99
N ALA A 91 -2.64 9.48 2.93
CA ALA A 91 -3.08 8.10 2.99
C ALA A 91 -1.88 7.14 2.79
N THR A 92 -1.79 6.10 3.59
CA THR A 92 -0.79 5.03 3.43
C THR A 92 -1.42 3.67 3.63
N GLY A 93 -1.14 2.74 2.70
CA GLY A 93 -1.65 1.37 2.78
C GLY A 93 -0.95 0.55 3.86
N LEU A 94 -1.71 -0.24 4.60
CA LEU A 94 -1.27 -1.03 5.75
C LEU A 94 -1.35 -2.55 5.52
N CYS A 95 -1.51 -3.00 4.29
CA CYS A 95 -1.60 -4.42 3.96
C CYS A 95 -0.22 -5.08 4.02
N GLY A 96 0.29 -5.40 5.19
CA GLY A 96 1.63 -5.94 5.42
C GLY A 96 1.84 -7.31 4.79
N GLY A 97 1.08 -8.29 4.89
CA GLY A 97 1.10 -9.56 4.16
C GLY A 97 2.34 -10.44 4.33
N SER A 98 3.35 -10.07 5.12
CA SER A 98 4.53 -10.91 5.36
C SER A 98 4.26 -11.99 6.40
N GLN A 99 4.77 -13.21 6.14
CA GLN A 99 4.72 -14.31 7.10
C GLN A 99 5.44 -14.00 8.41
N PHE A 100 6.41 -13.10 8.39
CA PHE A 100 7.12 -12.66 9.59
C PHE A 100 6.17 -12.20 10.70
N TRP A 101 5.07 -11.56 10.36
CA TRP A 101 4.11 -11.02 11.33
C TRP A 101 2.95 -11.96 11.69
N VAL A 102 2.78 -13.07 10.97
CA VAL A 102 1.68 -14.02 11.22
C VAL A 102 1.68 -14.55 12.64
N PRO A 103 2.82 -14.99 13.23
CA PRO A 103 2.85 -15.47 14.60
C PRO A 103 2.40 -14.43 15.63
N GLY A 104 2.75 -13.15 15.44
CA GLY A 104 2.27 -12.04 16.28
C GLY A 104 0.75 -11.91 16.25
N GLY A 105 0.15 -12.02 15.06
CA GLY A 105 -1.31 -12.00 14.91
C GLY A 105 -2.02 -13.22 15.51
N GLU A 106 -1.39 -14.38 15.51
CA GLU A 106 -1.92 -15.62 16.09
C GLU A 106 -2.00 -15.60 17.62
N THR A 107 -1.35 -14.64 18.26
CA THR A 107 -1.50 -14.46 19.72
C THR A 107 -2.90 -13.98 20.11
N VAL A 108 -3.64 -13.36 19.19
CA VAL A 108 -4.96 -12.76 19.44
C VAL A 108 -6.03 -13.20 18.44
N LEU A 109 -5.66 -13.82 17.34
CA LEU A 109 -6.57 -14.29 16.30
C LEU A 109 -6.50 -15.82 16.17
N PRO A 110 -7.62 -16.49 15.84
CA PRO A 110 -7.63 -17.92 15.60
C PRO A 110 -6.68 -18.34 14.48
N LEU A 111 -6.09 -19.54 14.60
CA LEU A 111 -5.14 -20.09 13.61
C LEU A 111 -5.72 -20.17 12.18
N ASN A 112 -7.02 -20.42 12.04
CA ASN A 112 -7.72 -20.50 10.77
C ASN A 112 -8.10 -19.12 10.18
N THR A 113 -7.74 -18.01 10.84
CA THR A 113 -7.92 -16.67 10.26
C THR A 113 -7.00 -16.49 9.07
N CYS A 114 -7.45 -15.72 8.07
CA CYS A 114 -6.67 -15.36 6.88
C CYS A 114 -5.28 -14.81 7.27
N SER A 115 -4.22 -15.33 6.65
CA SER A 115 -2.84 -14.94 6.94
C SER A 115 -2.58 -13.45 6.73
N LEU A 116 -3.22 -12.81 5.74
CA LEU A 116 -3.10 -11.37 5.51
C LEU A 116 -3.64 -10.56 6.70
N ILE A 117 -4.75 -10.98 7.30
CA ILE A 117 -5.34 -10.32 8.48
C ILE A 117 -4.42 -10.54 9.68
N LYS A 118 -3.94 -11.78 9.90
CA LYS A 118 -3.00 -12.08 10.98
C LYS A 118 -1.72 -11.26 10.87
N ALA A 119 -1.15 -11.17 9.66
CA ALA A 119 0.05 -10.38 9.40
C ALA A 119 -0.16 -8.88 9.69
N SER A 120 -1.31 -8.32 9.29
CA SER A 120 -1.62 -6.91 9.56
C SER A 120 -1.72 -6.62 11.07
N ILE A 121 -2.42 -7.48 11.82
CA ILE A 121 -2.51 -7.34 13.28
C ILE A 121 -1.15 -7.60 13.96
N GLY A 122 -0.43 -8.62 13.50
CA GLY A 122 0.91 -8.94 14.02
C GLY A 122 1.91 -7.80 13.80
N ALA A 123 1.91 -7.14 12.63
CA ALA A 123 2.77 -6.00 12.36
C ALA A 123 2.56 -4.85 13.38
N ARG A 124 1.31 -4.65 13.81
CA ARG A 124 0.99 -3.68 14.87
C ARG A 124 1.46 -4.14 16.24
N LEU A 125 1.14 -5.38 16.62
CA LEU A 125 1.44 -5.95 17.96
C LEU A 125 2.95 -6.15 18.17
N ASP A 126 3.65 -6.63 17.15
CA ASP A 126 5.10 -6.85 17.18
C ASP A 126 5.90 -5.52 17.16
N LYS A 127 5.26 -4.39 16.84
CA LYS A 127 5.88 -3.06 16.80
C LYS A 127 7.11 -2.98 15.90
N THR A 128 7.15 -3.73 14.80
CA THR A 128 8.32 -3.84 13.92
C THR A 128 8.14 -3.14 12.58
N CYS A 129 6.94 -2.63 12.28
CA CYS A 129 6.65 -1.92 11.04
C CYS A 129 6.33 -0.45 11.32
N PRO A 130 7.12 0.53 10.81
CA PRO A 130 6.85 1.95 11.04
C PRO A 130 5.51 2.40 10.47
N PHE A 131 5.07 1.83 9.35
CA PHE A 131 3.75 2.15 8.77
C PHE A 131 2.59 1.84 9.71
N PHE A 132 2.74 0.86 10.61
CA PHE A 132 1.77 0.54 11.65
C PHE A 132 1.97 1.32 12.97
N ARG A 133 2.91 2.26 13.02
CA ARG A 133 3.18 3.12 14.19
C ARG A 133 2.87 4.58 13.95
N ILE A 134 2.89 5.02 12.68
CA ILE A 134 2.76 6.41 12.26
C ILE A 134 1.30 6.92 12.22
N PRO A 135 0.29 6.16 11.75
CA PRO A 135 -1.04 6.72 11.51
C PRO A 135 -1.70 7.35 12.74
N ASP A 136 -2.36 8.49 12.53
CA ASP A 136 -3.21 9.16 13.50
C ASP A 136 -4.61 8.54 13.56
N LEU A 137 -5.05 7.91 12.45
CA LEU A 137 -6.29 7.14 12.35
C LEU A 137 -6.10 5.95 11.43
N TYR A 138 -6.60 4.79 11.84
CA TYR A 138 -6.68 3.58 11.03
C TYR A 138 -8.08 3.46 10.46
N ILE A 139 -8.20 3.27 9.14
CA ILE A 139 -9.48 3.13 8.46
C ILE A 139 -9.59 1.70 7.95
N GLY A 140 -10.46 0.93 8.59
CA GLY A 140 -10.79 -0.44 8.22
C GLY A 140 -12.14 -0.52 7.52
N GLU A 141 -12.43 -1.67 6.91
CA GLU A 141 -13.70 -1.90 6.21
C GLU A 141 -14.28 -3.28 6.53
N THR A 142 -15.59 -3.44 6.35
CA THR A 142 -16.33 -4.67 6.70
C THR A 142 -16.42 -5.69 5.57
N THR A 143 -15.29 -5.93 4.85
CA THR A 143 -15.25 -6.86 3.70
C THR A 143 -15.41 -8.32 4.07
N CYS A 144 -15.03 -8.73 5.28
CA CYS A 144 -15.23 -10.09 5.79
C CYS A 144 -15.26 -10.13 7.31
N ASP A 145 -15.75 -11.23 7.89
CA ASP A 145 -15.88 -11.38 9.35
C ASP A 145 -14.54 -11.36 10.07
N GLY A 146 -13.48 -11.90 9.46
CA GLY A 146 -12.13 -11.82 10.02
C GLY A 146 -11.64 -10.38 10.17
N LYS A 147 -11.88 -9.52 9.20
CA LYS A 147 -11.56 -8.09 9.31
C LYS A 147 -12.39 -7.38 10.37
N LYS A 148 -13.70 -7.60 10.39
CA LYS A 148 -14.58 -7.01 11.43
C LYS A 148 -14.03 -7.28 12.83
N LYS A 149 -13.62 -8.53 13.10
CA LYS A 149 -13.02 -8.87 14.39
C LYS A 149 -11.62 -8.28 14.59
N ALA A 150 -10.81 -8.21 13.54
CA ALA A 150 -9.50 -7.59 13.59
C ALA A 150 -9.57 -6.10 13.97
N TRP A 151 -10.58 -5.38 13.50
CA TRP A 151 -10.77 -3.96 13.85
C TRP A 151 -11.14 -3.77 15.33
N GLU A 152 -11.93 -4.66 15.93
CA GLU A 152 -12.20 -4.64 17.37
C GLU A 152 -10.93 -4.83 18.19
N ILE A 153 -10.03 -5.72 17.74
CA ILE A 153 -8.74 -5.96 18.39
C ILE A 153 -7.83 -4.75 18.24
N LEU A 154 -7.70 -4.22 17.01
CA LEU A 154 -6.88 -3.06 16.73
C LEU A 154 -7.33 -1.81 17.50
N ALA A 155 -8.65 -1.64 17.67
CA ALA A 155 -9.24 -0.51 18.39
C ALA A 155 -8.91 -0.48 19.90
N GLN A 156 -8.40 -1.58 20.46
CA GLN A 156 -7.92 -1.62 21.85
C GLN A 156 -6.59 -0.84 22.03
N ASP A 157 -5.82 -0.68 20.96
CA ASP A 157 -4.46 -0.10 20.99
C ASP A 157 -4.28 1.09 20.04
N ALA A 158 -5.27 1.42 19.22
CA ALA A 158 -5.17 2.47 18.21
C ALA A 158 -6.54 3.09 17.88
N PRO A 159 -6.60 4.35 17.44
CA PRO A 159 -7.83 4.94 16.93
C PRO A 159 -8.22 4.31 15.60
N VAL A 160 -9.36 3.62 15.55
CA VAL A 160 -9.89 2.95 14.36
C VAL A 160 -11.24 3.53 13.97
N TYR A 161 -11.40 3.83 12.68
CA TYR A 161 -12.69 4.10 12.04
C TYR A 161 -13.01 2.93 11.11
N VAL A 162 -14.22 2.39 11.22
CA VAL A 162 -14.66 1.24 10.40
C VAL A 162 -15.73 1.70 9.44
N MET A 163 -15.46 1.55 8.14
CA MET A 163 -16.42 1.77 7.06
C MET A 163 -17.28 0.53 6.87
N ASP A 164 -18.59 0.69 6.90
CA ASP A 164 -19.50 -0.41 6.62
C ASP A 164 -19.76 -0.54 5.12
N LEU A 165 -19.42 -1.70 4.55
CA LEU A 165 -19.56 -1.95 3.12
C LEU A 165 -20.87 -2.69 2.83
N PRO A 166 -21.72 -2.15 1.95
CA PRO A 166 -22.90 -2.86 1.47
C PRO A 166 -22.53 -4.17 0.76
N GLN A 167 -23.27 -5.23 1.03
CA GLN A 167 -23.00 -6.56 0.46
C GLN A 167 -23.60 -6.74 -0.94
N MET A 168 -24.53 -5.91 -1.35
CA MET A 168 -25.26 -5.99 -2.62
C MET A 168 -25.08 -4.70 -3.43
N LYS A 169 -25.68 -4.65 -4.63
CA LYS A 169 -25.62 -3.50 -5.54
C LYS A 169 -27.03 -2.96 -5.88
N ARG A 170 -27.94 -3.03 -4.94
CA ARG A 170 -29.29 -2.48 -5.06
C ARG A 170 -29.26 -0.97 -4.83
N ARG A 171 -30.34 -0.28 -5.15
CA ARG A 171 -30.44 1.19 -4.95
C ARG A 171 -30.11 1.59 -3.50
N GLN A 172 -30.72 0.93 -2.53
CA GLN A 172 -30.46 1.21 -1.10
C GLN A 172 -29.00 0.94 -0.70
N ASP A 173 -28.32 0.01 -1.36
CA ASP A 173 -26.92 -0.29 -1.08
C ASP A 173 -25.99 0.82 -1.62
N VAL A 174 -26.34 1.41 -2.76
CA VAL A 174 -25.64 2.58 -3.31
C VAL A 174 -25.86 3.81 -2.42
N GLU A 175 -27.09 4.04 -1.97
CA GLU A 175 -27.43 5.12 -1.02
C GLU A 175 -26.70 4.94 0.32
N ALA A 176 -26.61 3.72 0.83
CA ALA A 176 -25.83 3.40 2.03
C ALA A 176 -24.33 3.68 1.84
N TRP A 177 -23.76 3.28 0.70
CA TRP A 177 -22.38 3.57 0.36
C TRP A 177 -22.10 5.06 0.25
N GLU A 178 -22.95 5.81 -0.41
CA GLU A 178 -22.85 7.28 -0.50
C GLU A 178 -22.85 7.93 0.90
N ASN A 179 -23.73 7.44 1.79
CA ASN A 179 -23.77 7.93 3.16
C ASN A 179 -22.47 7.58 3.92
N GLU A 180 -21.93 6.38 3.76
CA GLU A 180 -20.69 5.96 4.40
C GLU A 180 -19.50 6.84 3.96
N ILE A 181 -19.43 7.21 2.68
CA ILE A 181 -18.43 8.16 2.17
C ILE A 181 -18.59 9.54 2.81
N LYS A 182 -19.83 10.01 3.04
CA LYS A 182 -20.08 11.28 3.74
C LYS A 182 -19.66 11.23 5.22
N LEU A 183 -19.89 10.11 5.89
CA LEU A 183 -19.44 9.90 7.27
C LEU A 183 -17.91 9.83 7.36
N LEU A 184 -17.26 9.14 6.41
CA LEU A 184 -15.80 9.14 6.32
C LEU A 184 -15.25 10.56 6.11
N LEU A 185 -15.86 11.36 5.21
CA LEU A 185 -15.46 12.74 4.98
C LEU A 185 -15.51 13.55 6.29
N GLN A 186 -16.60 13.46 7.05
CA GLN A 186 -16.74 14.15 8.34
C GLN A 186 -15.65 13.69 9.33
N LYS A 187 -15.36 12.39 9.38
CA LYS A 187 -14.32 11.83 10.25
C LYS A 187 -12.91 12.29 9.86
N VAL A 188 -12.62 12.34 8.57
CA VAL A 188 -11.32 12.83 8.07
C VAL A 188 -11.15 14.33 8.37
N GLU A 189 -12.19 15.15 8.18
CA GLU A 189 -12.18 16.56 8.53
C GLU A 189 -11.99 16.79 10.04
N GLU A 190 -12.65 15.98 10.88
CA GLU A 190 -12.49 16.02 12.34
C GLU A 190 -11.04 15.76 12.76
N VAL A 191 -10.42 14.71 12.21
CA VAL A 191 -9.05 14.28 12.57
C VAL A 191 -8.01 15.23 12.00
N SER A 192 -8.18 15.67 10.75
CA SER A 192 -7.23 16.58 10.08
C SER A 192 -7.32 18.01 10.61
N GLY A 193 -8.48 18.42 11.10
CA GLY A 193 -8.78 19.81 11.45
C GLY A 193 -9.03 20.72 10.24
N HIS A 194 -9.11 20.15 9.04
CA HIS A 194 -9.29 20.90 7.79
C HIS A 194 -10.56 20.48 7.06
N LYS A 195 -11.26 21.49 6.51
CA LYS A 195 -12.44 21.25 5.67
C LYS A 195 -12.04 20.94 4.24
N VAL A 196 -12.72 19.95 3.66
CA VAL A 196 -12.59 19.62 2.25
C VAL A 196 -13.42 20.60 1.42
N THR A 197 -12.78 21.29 0.49
CA THR A 197 -13.46 22.16 -0.48
C THR A 197 -13.62 21.48 -1.84
N PRO A 198 -14.55 21.92 -2.68
CA PRO A 198 -14.65 21.40 -4.06
C PRO A 198 -13.32 21.46 -4.80
N GLU A 199 -12.56 22.55 -4.63
CA GLU A 199 -11.27 22.75 -5.31
C GLU A 199 -10.19 21.79 -4.79
N SER A 200 -10.14 21.55 -3.46
CA SER A 200 -9.18 20.58 -2.89
C SER A 200 -9.53 19.16 -3.31
N LEU A 201 -10.81 18.83 -3.36
CA LEU A 201 -11.28 17.52 -3.80
C LEU A 201 -10.99 17.29 -5.29
N ASP A 202 -11.25 18.27 -6.15
CA ASP A 202 -10.95 18.17 -7.59
C ASP A 202 -9.44 17.94 -7.83
N ARG A 203 -8.56 18.67 -7.13
CA ARG A 203 -7.11 18.44 -7.20
C ARG A 203 -6.73 17.02 -6.79
N SER A 204 -7.28 16.53 -5.68
CA SER A 204 -6.99 15.20 -5.16
C SER A 204 -7.50 14.10 -6.10
N ILE A 205 -8.68 14.26 -6.68
CA ILE A 205 -9.24 13.35 -7.69
C ILE A 205 -8.31 13.29 -8.91
N LYS A 206 -7.83 14.43 -9.40
CA LYS A 206 -6.88 14.47 -10.53
C LYS A 206 -5.58 13.76 -10.20
N LEU A 207 -5.02 14.00 -9.02
CA LEU A 207 -3.79 13.37 -8.55
C LEU A 207 -3.92 11.85 -8.50
N ILE A 208 -4.95 11.35 -7.84
CA ILE A 208 -5.15 9.89 -7.70
C ILE A 208 -5.53 9.24 -9.03
N ASN A 209 -6.28 9.94 -9.89
CA ASN A 209 -6.56 9.43 -11.22
C ASN A 209 -5.30 9.37 -12.10
N ASN A 210 -4.33 10.26 -11.93
CA ASN A 210 -3.04 10.15 -12.62
C ASN A 210 -2.27 8.89 -12.16
N LYS A 211 -2.23 8.60 -10.86
CA LYS A 211 -1.68 7.35 -10.32
C LYS A 211 -2.39 6.12 -10.92
N ARG A 212 -3.72 6.11 -10.96
CA ARG A 212 -4.51 5.01 -11.55
C ARG A 212 -4.25 4.84 -13.05
N LYS A 213 -4.13 5.95 -13.79
CA LYS A 213 -3.80 5.92 -15.23
C LYS A 213 -2.40 5.36 -15.47
N ALA A 214 -1.40 5.73 -14.67
CA ALA A 214 -0.05 5.19 -14.77
C ALA A 214 -0.03 3.67 -14.54
N LEU A 215 -0.72 3.16 -13.52
CA LEU A 215 -0.90 1.73 -13.30
C LEU A 215 -1.62 1.04 -14.46
N ALA A 216 -2.71 1.62 -14.97
CA ALA A 216 -3.43 1.06 -16.11
C ALA A 216 -2.55 1.02 -17.38
N ARG A 217 -1.71 2.04 -17.59
CA ARG A 217 -0.72 2.07 -18.68
C ARG A 217 0.29 0.92 -18.53
N LEU A 218 0.85 0.74 -17.33
CA LEU A 218 1.75 -0.38 -17.02
C LEU A 218 1.10 -1.72 -17.34
N TYR A 219 -0.12 -1.96 -16.86
CA TYR A 219 -0.84 -3.20 -17.16
C TYR A 219 -1.13 -3.40 -18.65
N ASN A 220 -1.36 -2.32 -19.40
CA ASN A 220 -1.56 -2.39 -20.84
C ASN A 220 -0.29 -2.81 -21.59
N THR A 221 0.91 -2.43 -21.17
CA THR A 221 2.16 -2.90 -21.79
C THR A 221 2.29 -4.42 -21.73
N ARG A 222 1.77 -5.04 -20.68
CA ARG A 222 1.80 -6.50 -20.48
C ARG A 222 0.88 -7.31 -21.40
N LYS A 223 0.05 -6.66 -22.21
CA LYS A 223 -0.75 -7.32 -23.25
C LYS A 223 0.07 -7.69 -24.49
N ASN A 224 1.26 -7.11 -24.66
CA ASN A 224 2.14 -7.35 -25.80
C ASN A 224 2.82 -8.73 -25.74
N SER A 225 3.34 -9.18 -26.87
CA SER A 225 4.10 -10.42 -27.01
C SER A 225 5.31 -10.18 -27.92
N PRO A 226 6.54 -10.26 -27.41
CA PRO A 226 6.92 -10.61 -26.05
C PRO A 226 6.46 -9.58 -25.00
N VAL A 227 6.31 -10.01 -23.74
CA VAL A 227 5.93 -9.11 -22.65
C VAL A 227 7.16 -8.33 -22.19
N PRO A 228 7.07 -6.98 -22.04
CA PRO A 228 8.24 -6.15 -21.76
C PRO A 228 8.65 -6.08 -20.28
N ILE A 229 7.83 -6.58 -19.35
CA ILE A 229 8.10 -6.58 -17.90
C ILE A 229 7.60 -7.87 -17.27
N SER A 230 8.33 -8.38 -16.29
CA SER A 230 7.97 -9.61 -15.59
C SER A 230 6.73 -9.44 -14.70
N GLY A 231 6.08 -10.56 -14.33
CA GLY A 231 5.00 -10.57 -13.36
C GLY A 231 5.45 -10.17 -11.96
N LYS A 232 6.69 -10.50 -11.58
CA LYS A 232 7.29 -10.14 -10.29
C LYS A 232 7.48 -8.63 -10.17
N ASP A 233 8.06 -7.98 -11.20
CA ASP A 233 8.25 -6.53 -11.20
C ASP A 233 6.92 -5.77 -11.22
N ALA A 234 5.94 -6.25 -12.01
CA ALA A 234 4.61 -5.65 -12.01
C ALA A 234 3.91 -5.77 -10.64
N LEU A 235 4.12 -6.88 -9.91
CA LEU A 235 3.64 -7.05 -8.55
C LEU A 235 4.32 -6.05 -7.59
N LEU A 236 5.65 -5.93 -7.66
CA LEU A 236 6.42 -4.99 -6.84
C LEU A 236 5.93 -3.56 -7.00
N ILE A 237 5.76 -3.10 -8.24
CA ILE A 237 5.23 -1.76 -8.53
C ILE A 237 3.82 -1.59 -7.94
N SER A 238 2.96 -2.59 -8.10
CA SER A 238 1.60 -2.54 -7.56
C SER A 238 1.56 -2.43 -6.04
N GLN A 239 2.50 -3.06 -5.34
CA GLN A 239 2.62 -2.97 -3.88
C GLN A 239 3.12 -1.59 -3.45
N ILE A 240 4.12 -1.04 -4.13
CA ILE A 240 4.66 0.31 -3.87
C ILE A 240 3.57 1.39 -4.04
N ALA A 241 2.64 1.20 -4.96
CA ALA A 241 1.52 2.11 -5.18
C ALA A 241 0.66 2.38 -3.93
N PHE A 242 0.69 1.50 -2.93
CA PHE A 242 -0.11 1.66 -1.71
C PHE A 242 0.52 2.58 -0.66
N TYR A 243 1.83 2.83 -0.71
CA TYR A 243 2.51 3.58 0.35
C TYR A 243 3.41 4.72 -0.14
N ASP A 244 3.82 4.72 -1.41
CA ASP A 244 4.63 5.80 -1.98
C ASP A 244 3.82 7.09 -2.18
N ASP A 245 4.51 8.20 -2.38
CA ASP A 245 3.88 9.45 -2.79
C ASP A 245 3.18 9.30 -4.14
N PRO A 246 1.88 9.65 -4.25
CA PRO A 246 1.09 9.35 -5.45
C PRO A 246 1.56 10.08 -6.72
N GLU A 247 2.11 11.29 -6.58
CA GLU A 247 2.63 12.05 -7.74
C GLU A 247 3.96 11.48 -8.21
N ARG A 248 4.89 11.28 -7.28
CA ARG A 248 6.18 10.65 -7.55
C ARG A 248 6.01 9.27 -8.17
N PHE A 249 5.15 8.45 -7.57
CA PHE A 249 4.81 7.12 -8.09
C PHE A 249 4.28 7.17 -9.53
N ALA A 250 3.33 8.07 -9.81
CA ALA A 250 2.75 8.21 -11.16
C ALA A 250 3.81 8.62 -12.18
N ASN A 251 4.68 9.58 -11.84
CA ASN A 251 5.74 10.06 -12.71
C ASN A 251 6.77 8.95 -13.02
N MET A 252 7.23 8.23 -12.00
CA MET A 252 8.20 7.14 -12.17
C MET A 252 7.60 5.94 -12.93
N THR A 253 6.33 5.62 -12.68
CA THR A 253 5.63 4.57 -13.42
C THR A 253 5.46 4.95 -14.89
N ASN A 254 5.14 6.20 -15.19
CA ASN A 254 5.05 6.67 -16.58
C ASN A 254 6.41 6.64 -17.29
N ALA A 255 7.49 7.06 -16.63
CA ALA A 255 8.83 6.97 -17.20
C ALA A 255 9.24 5.52 -17.53
N LEU A 256 8.93 4.58 -16.62
CA LEU A 256 9.10 3.16 -16.89
C LEU A 256 8.25 2.71 -18.09
N CYS A 257 6.99 3.14 -18.20
CA CYS A 257 6.14 2.78 -19.33
C CYS A 257 6.68 3.29 -20.67
N ASP A 258 7.32 4.47 -20.71
CA ASP A 258 7.99 4.97 -21.93
C ASP A 258 9.10 4.01 -22.38
N GLU A 259 9.92 3.51 -21.46
CA GLU A 259 10.93 2.48 -21.74
C GLU A 259 10.31 1.16 -22.24
N LEU A 260 9.27 0.69 -21.55
CA LEU A 260 8.58 -0.56 -21.91
C LEU A 260 7.92 -0.49 -23.30
N GLU A 261 7.28 0.62 -23.63
CA GLU A 261 6.65 0.84 -24.93
C GLU A 261 7.68 0.94 -26.05
N ALA A 262 8.85 1.54 -25.77
CA ALA A 262 9.96 1.56 -26.73
C ALA A 262 10.51 0.14 -26.99
N SER A 263 10.62 -0.71 -25.97
CA SER A 263 11.01 -2.13 -26.10
C SER A 263 9.98 -2.92 -26.91
N VAL A 264 8.68 -2.70 -26.67
CA VAL A 264 7.60 -3.33 -27.45
C VAL A 264 7.72 -2.96 -28.95
N GLN A 265 7.99 -1.70 -29.28
CA GLN A 265 8.16 -1.27 -30.67
C GLN A 265 9.35 -1.96 -31.36
N LYS A 266 10.40 -2.30 -30.63
CA LYS A 266 11.56 -3.06 -31.14
C LYS A 266 11.29 -4.58 -31.19
N GLY A 267 10.17 -5.06 -30.68
CA GLY A 267 9.86 -6.47 -30.56
C GLY A 267 10.65 -7.18 -29.45
N GLU A 268 11.17 -6.41 -28.48
CA GLU A 268 11.94 -6.87 -27.33
C GLU A 268 11.02 -7.15 -26.13
N GLY A 269 11.42 -8.06 -25.24
CA GLY A 269 10.71 -8.34 -24.00
C GLY A 269 11.47 -9.33 -23.12
N VAL A 270 11.03 -9.45 -21.87
CA VAL A 270 11.70 -10.25 -20.83
C VAL A 270 11.29 -11.72 -20.82
N LEU A 271 10.29 -12.11 -21.60
CA LEU A 271 9.83 -13.50 -21.74
C LEU A 271 9.67 -13.87 -23.22
N PRO A 272 9.77 -15.18 -23.56
CA PRO A 272 9.55 -15.67 -24.92
C PRO A 272 8.16 -15.27 -25.46
N LYS A 273 8.05 -15.06 -26.78
CA LYS A 273 6.77 -14.74 -27.45
C LYS A 273 5.64 -15.72 -27.15
N ASN A 274 5.98 -16.99 -26.94
CA ASN A 274 5.01 -18.07 -26.70
C ASN A 274 4.85 -18.40 -25.20
N ALA A 275 5.32 -17.57 -24.28
CA ALA A 275 5.16 -17.79 -22.85
C ALA A 275 3.67 -17.92 -22.50
N PRO A 276 3.26 -18.91 -21.69
CA PRO A 276 1.88 -19.07 -21.24
C PRO A 276 1.40 -17.85 -20.49
N ARG A 277 0.16 -17.44 -20.74
CA ARG A 277 -0.49 -16.35 -20.00
C ARG A 277 -1.37 -16.95 -18.91
N ILE A 278 -1.07 -16.60 -17.67
CA ILE A 278 -1.80 -17.06 -16.50
C ILE A 278 -2.58 -15.89 -15.91
N LEU A 279 -3.89 -16.05 -15.77
CA LEU A 279 -4.73 -15.12 -15.05
C LEU A 279 -4.73 -15.50 -13.56
N ILE A 280 -4.33 -14.56 -12.72
CA ILE A 280 -4.45 -14.68 -11.27
C ILE A 280 -5.61 -13.79 -10.84
N THR A 281 -6.57 -14.37 -10.10
CA THR A 281 -7.74 -13.65 -9.59
C THR A 281 -8.04 -14.09 -8.17
N GLY A 282 -8.70 -13.25 -7.38
CA GLY A 282 -9.08 -13.54 -6.00
C GLY A 282 -8.47 -12.55 -5.01
N THR A 283 -7.93 -13.07 -3.91
CA THR A 283 -7.31 -12.28 -2.84
C THR A 283 -6.10 -11.49 -3.36
N PRO A 284 -5.86 -10.26 -2.88
CA PRO A 284 -4.66 -9.50 -3.22
C PRO A 284 -3.39 -10.32 -2.96
N MET A 285 -2.48 -10.30 -3.91
CA MET A 285 -1.17 -10.91 -3.72
C MET A 285 -0.32 -10.02 -2.83
N ALA A 286 0.13 -10.60 -1.74
CA ALA A 286 1.03 -9.94 -0.81
C ALA A 286 2.50 -10.15 -1.19
N VAL A 287 3.39 -9.65 -0.36
CA VAL A 287 4.84 -9.84 -0.49
C VAL A 287 5.14 -11.33 -0.62
N PRO A 288 5.97 -11.76 -1.59
CA PRO A 288 6.42 -13.16 -1.66
C PRO A 288 7.17 -13.52 -0.37
N ASN A 289 6.82 -14.66 0.18
CA ASN A 289 7.44 -15.20 1.39
C ASN A 289 8.30 -16.40 1.04
#